data_03913878307708091f4d227032d606d2
#
_entry.id   03913878307708091f4d227032d606d2
#
_cell.length_a   1.000
_cell.length_b   1.000
_cell.length_c   1.000
_cell.angle_alpha   90.00
_cell.angle_beta   90.00
_cell.angle_gamma   90.00
#
_symmetry.space_group_name_H-M   'P 1'
#
loop_
_entity.id
_entity.type
_entity.pdbx_description
1 polymer ?
#
loop_
_entity_poly.entity_id
_entity_poly.type
_entity_poly.pdbx_seq_one_letter_code
_entity_poly.pdbx_strand_id
1 'polypeptide(L)'
;RETGVTRVGVLWGFGSKFEFIESGAKYIIDKVEDVEAVALGLYERCENVQGIFSGNVISVHQDDVILSNDKPATRECVDHPGGVGIICLNENDEVLLVRQFRYPYKEMIYEIPAGKLEKDEDPYDAALRELHEECGAVCEKLTPLGEIYPTPGYTNEIIRLYAAENPTFTEQKLDDDEFLQVSTMKFSTLCAKVMSGEIKDAKTIIAVMKLKELRNK
;
A
#
# COMPACT_ATOMS: atom_id res chain seq x y z
N ARG A 1 -19.32 19.34 36.49
CA ARG A 1 -20.58 19.23 35.74
C ARG A 1 -20.38 18.15 34.68
N GLU A 2 -20.97 17.00 34.86
CA GLU A 2 -21.02 15.96 33.85
C GLU A 2 -21.96 16.42 32.75
N THR A 3 -21.42 16.97 31.70
CA THR A 3 -22.21 17.48 30.56
C THR A 3 -22.53 16.39 29.54
N GLY A 4 -22.07 15.14 29.75
CA GLY A 4 -22.20 14.04 28.75
C GLY A 4 -21.41 14.28 27.44
N VAL A 5 -20.58 15.32 27.39
CA VAL A 5 -19.80 15.69 26.21
C VAL A 5 -18.39 15.09 26.32
N THR A 6 -17.97 14.33 25.32
CA THR A 6 -16.60 13.85 25.19
C THR A 6 -15.68 14.98 24.78
N ARG A 7 -14.61 15.22 25.56
CA ARG A 7 -13.60 16.23 25.26
C ARG A 7 -12.51 15.62 24.40
N VAL A 8 -12.16 16.32 23.35
CA VAL A 8 -11.09 15.93 22.41
C VAL A 8 -10.09 17.07 22.31
N GLY A 9 -8.83 16.80 22.60
CA GLY A 9 -7.71 17.71 22.35
C GLY A 9 -7.14 17.48 20.96
N VAL A 10 -6.89 18.55 20.19
CA VAL A 10 -6.32 18.48 18.82
C VAL A 10 -4.96 19.13 18.79
N LEU A 11 -3.92 18.40 18.40
CA LEU A 11 -2.52 18.88 18.50
C LEU A 11 -2.09 19.81 17.35
N TRP A 12 -2.88 19.94 16.29
CA TRP A 12 -2.65 20.94 15.23
C TRP A 12 -3.20 22.34 15.56
N GLY A 13 -3.73 22.53 16.77
CA GLY A 13 -4.20 23.81 17.29
C GLY A 13 -3.16 24.46 18.21
N PHE A 14 -3.63 25.33 19.13
CA PHE A 14 -2.78 26.12 20.03
C PHE A 14 -2.48 25.43 21.36
N GLY A 15 -3.11 24.27 21.67
CA GLY A 15 -2.95 23.57 22.94
C GLY A 15 -1.83 22.52 22.88
N SER A 16 -1.14 22.34 24.00
CA SER A 16 -0.18 21.27 24.18
C SER A 16 -0.86 19.97 24.66
N LYS A 17 -0.21 18.84 24.45
CA LYS A 17 -0.66 17.55 24.97
C LYS A 17 -0.88 17.59 26.49
N PHE A 18 -0.01 18.29 27.22
CA PHE A 18 -0.09 18.42 28.67
C PHE A 18 -1.35 19.20 29.10
N GLU A 19 -1.65 20.33 28.47
CA GLU A 19 -2.85 21.13 28.76
C GLU A 19 -4.13 20.34 28.48
N PHE A 20 -4.17 19.51 27.43
CA PHE A 20 -5.32 18.67 27.14
C PHE A 20 -5.52 17.59 28.20
N ILE A 21 -4.44 16.98 28.70
CA ILE A 21 -4.50 16.01 29.80
C ILE A 21 -5.06 16.68 31.06
N GLU A 22 -4.52 17.84 31.44
CA GLU A 22 -5.00 18.59 32.61
C GLU A 22 -6.45 19.04 32.49
N SER A 23 -6.91 19.37 31.28
CA SER A 23 -8.29 19.74 31.03
C SER A 23 -9.26 18.55 31.02
N GLY A 24 -8.74 17.32 31.15
CA GLY A 24 -9.53 16.09 31.16
C GLY A 24 -10.05 15.70 29.76
N ALA A 25 -9.26 15.96 28.69
CA ALA A 25 -9.57 15.45 27.38
C ALA A 25 -9.50 13.91 27.37
N LYS A 26 -10.58 13.26 26.90
CA LYS A 26 -10.61 11.80 26.80
C LYS A 26 -9.73 11.30 25.64
N TYR A 27 -9.71 12.04 24.55
CA TYR A 27 -8.90 11.76 23.37
C TYR A 27 -7.99 12.95 23.07
N ILE A 28 -6.75 12.66 22.66
CA ILE A 28 -5.81 13.65 22.16
C ILE A 28 -5.34 13.13 20.80
N ILE A 29 -5.68 13.85 19.75
CA ILE A 29 -5.45 13.45 18.36
C ILE A 29 -4.53 14.44 17.65
N ASP A 30 -3.68 13.97 16.79
CA ASP A 30 -2.70 14.75 16.03
C ASP A 30 -3.01 14.85 14.53
N LYS A 31 -4.01 14.08 14.06
CA LYS A 31 -4.45 14.07 12.68
C LYS A 31 -5.92 14.45 12.56
N VAL A 32 -6.24 15.22 11.53
CA VAL A 32 -7.63 15.65 11.26
C VAL A 32 -8.51 14.45 10.93
N GLU A 33 -7.95 13.43 10.29
CA GLU A 33 -8.62 12.20 9.89
C GLU A 33 -9.15 11.41 11.08
N ASP A 34 -8.52 11.54 12.26
CA ASP A 34 -8.95 10.86 13.48
C ASP A 34 -10.26 11.42 14.06
N VAL A 35 -10.65 12.65 13.67
CA VAL A 35 -11.87 13.31 14.16
C VAL A 35 -13.11 12.49 13.87
N GLU A 36 -13.21 11.91 12.67
CA GLU A 36 -14.34 11.08 12.28
C GLU A 36 -14.44 9.83 13.16
N ALA A 37 -13.32 9.11 13.32
CA ALA A 37 -13.26 7.90 14.14
C ALA A 37 -13.64 8.18 15.60
N VAL A 38 -13.17 9.30 16.17
CA VAL A 38 -13.53 9.74 17.54
C VAL A 38 -15.02 10.09 17.62
N ALA A 39 -15.55 10.84 16.65
CA ALA A 39 -16.96 11.25 16.64
C ALA A 39 -17.91 10.06 16.52
N LEU A 40 -17.52 9.04 15.76
CA LEU A 40 -18.30 7.80 15.61
C LEU A 40 -18.10 6.80 16.76
N GLY A 41 -17.18 7.07 17.70
CA GLY A 41 -16.85 6.15 18.78
C GLY A 41 -16.11 4.89 18.29
N LEU A 42 -15.32 5.00 17.23
CA LEU A 42 -14.56 3.91 16.62
C LEU A 42 -13.03 4.07 16.82
N TYR A 43 -12.61 5.17 17.42
CA TYR A 43 -11.20 5.48 17.63
C TYR A 43 -10.58 4.57 18.71
N GLU A 44 -9.42 4.04 18.41
CA GLU A 44 -8.59 3.27 19.35
C GLU A 44 -7.39 4.11 19.76
N ARG A 45 -7.19 4.27 21.08
CA ARG A 45 -6.09 5.09 21.62
C ARG A 45 -4.91 4.20 21.94
N CYS A 46 -3.77 4.45 21.29
CA CYS A 46 -2.53 3.77 21.62
C CYS A 46 -1.98 4.28 22.95
N GLU A 47 -1.64 3.34 23.86
CA GLU A 47 -1.03 3.63 25.16
C GLU A 47 0.47 3.31 25.16
N ASN A 48 0.87 2.25 24.45
CA ASN A 48 2.25 1.79 24.42
C ASN A 48 2.53 1.06 23.09
N VAL A 49 3.78 1.11 22.64
CA VAL A 49 4.27 0.40 21.45
C VAL A 49 5.44 -0.48 21.87
N GLN A 50 5.34 -1.77 21.64
CA GLN A 50 6.39 -2.73 21.91
C GLN A 50 6.95 -3.30 20.61
N GLY A 51 8.19 -2.94 20.25
CA GLY A 51 8.90 -3.54 19.11
C GLY A 51 9.17 -5.02 19.34
N ILE A 52 8.83 -5.85 18.37
CA ILE A 52 9.00 -7.31 18.40
C ILE A 52 10.12 -7.75 17.47
N PHE A 53 10.16 -7.20 16.25
CA PHE A 53 11.13 -7.57 15.22
C PHE A 53 11.44 -6.35 14.34
N SER A 54 12.70 -6.26 13.90
CA SER A 54 13.13 -5.28 12.90
C SER A 54 14.03 -5.99 11.88
N GLY A 55 13.56 -6.09 10.65
CA GLY A 55 14.27 -6.69 9.52
C GLY A 55 14.63 -5.66 8.44
N ASN A 56 15.09 -6.15 7.30
CA ASN A 56 15.46 -5.29 6.17
C ASN A 56 14.23 -4.74 5.41
N VAL A 57 13.10 -5.45 5.43
CA VAL A 57 11.89 -5.08 4.69
C VAL A 57 10.79 -4.59 5.62
N ILE A 58 10.57 -5.30 6.73
CA ILE A 58 9.48 -5.03 7.65
C ILE A 58 9.99 -4.87 9.07
N SER A 59 9.26 -4.09 9.88
CA SER A 59 9.30 -4.20 11.33
C SER A 59 7.93 -4.62 11.87
N VAL A 60 7.95 -5.27 13.03
CA VAL A 60 6.75 -5.77 13.70
C VAL A 60 6.72 -5.23 15.11
N HIS A 61 5.58 -4.68 15.51
CA HIS A 61 5.34 -4.23 16.87
C HIS A 61 3.97 -4.67 17.37
N GLN A 62 3.83 -4.70 18.68
CA GLN A 62 2.55 -4.89 19.35
C GLN A 62 2.20 -3.62 20.11
N ASP A 63 1.00 -3.10 19.88
CA ASP A 63 0.50 -1.93 20.55
C ASP A 63 -0.53 -2.31 21.62
N ASP A 64 -0.36 -1.75 22.81
CA ASP A 64 -1.41 -1.75 23.80
C ASP A 64 -2.37 -0.58 23.49
N VAL A 65 -3.63 -0.90 23.28
CA VAL A 65 -4.64 0.10 22.91
C VAL A 65 -5.82 0.09 23.87
N ILE A 66 -6.47 1.24 23.98
CA ILE A 66 -7.76 1.38 24.64
C ILE A 66 -8.83 1.56 23.58
N LEU A 67 -9.77 0.64 23.57
CA LEU A 67 -10.91 0.66 22.65
C LEU A 67 -11.89 1.80 23.00
N SER A 68 -12.80 2.11 22.08
CA SER A 68 -13.81 3.15 22.28
C SER A 68 -14.74 2.90 23.48
N ASN A 69 -14.86 1.65 23.93
CA ASN A 69 -15.61 1.25 25.14
C ASN A 69 -14.77 1.22 26.43
N ASP A 70 -13.59 1.85 26.41
CA ASP A 70 -12.62 1.94 27.49
C ASP A 70 -12.00 0.60 27.94
N LYS A 71 -12.11 -0.45 27.12
CA LYS A 71 -11.47 -1.74 27.41
C LYS A 71 -10.08 -1.80 26.79
N PRO A 72 -9.10 -2.40 27.50
CA PRO A 72 -7.79 -2.66 26.93
C PRO A 72 -7.85 -3.76 25.86
N ALA A 73 -7.01 -3.62 24.86
CA ALA A 73 -6.77 -4.63 23.82
C ALA A 73 -5.34 -4.50 23.30
N THR A 74 -4.93 -5.42 22.42
CA THR A 74 -3.64 -5.34 21.73
C THR A 74 -3.86 -5.33 20.22
N ARG A 75 -2.89 -4.73 19.50
CA ARG A 75 -2.81 -4.75 18.03
C ARG A 75 -1.43 -5.21 17.62
N GLU A 76 -1.39 -6.19 16.73
CA GLU A 76 -0.15 -6.61 16.06
C GLU A 76 -0.04 -5.85 14.76
N CYS A 77 1.05 -5.10 14.59
CA CYS A 77 1.25 -4.21 13.47
C CYS A 77 2.54 -4.55 12.72
N VAL A 78 2.48 -4.47 11.39
CA VAL A 78 3.63 -4.61 10.51
C VAL A 78 3.86 -3.30 9.79
N ASP A 79 5.02 -2.68 10.01
CA ASP A 79 5.46 -1.52 9.25
C ASP A 79 6.15 -1.95 7.96
N HIS A 80 5.74 -1.36 6.86
CA HIS A 80 6.28 -1.58 5.53
C HIS A 80 6.53 -0.23 4.82
N PRO A 81 7.63 -0.06 4.05
CA PRO A 81 7.93 1.21 3.37
C PRO A 81 6.88 1.61 2.31
N GLY A 82 5.99 0.69 1.95
CA GLY A 82 5.10 0.85 0.82
C GLY A 82 5.75 0.40 -0.49
N GLY A 83 5.00 0.51 -1.57
CA GLY A 83 5.47 0.09 -2.88
C GLY A 83 4.68 0.70 -4.03
N VAL A 84 5.06 0.29 -5.22
CA VAL A 84 4.43 0.67 -6.48
C VAL A 84 4.12 -0.56 -7.31
N GLY A 85 3.13 -0.45 -8.20
CA GLY A 85 2.83 -1.48 -9.20
C GLY A 85 2.40 -0.83 -10.51
N ILE A 86 2.90 -1.34 -11.62
CA ILE A 86 2.73 -0.70 -12.93
C ILE A 86 2.09 -1.68 -13.92
N ILE A 87 0.88 -1.38 -14.39
CA ILE A 87 0.31 -2.08 -15.53
C ILE A 87 0.77 -1.40 -16.82
N CYS A 88 1.68 -2.03 -17.54
CA CYS A 88 2.29 -1.49 -18.75
C CYS A 88 1.80 -2.23 -19.99
N LEU A 89 1.26 -1.50 -20.98
CA LEU A 89 0.76 -2.04 -22.25
C LEU A 89 1.64 -1.63 -23.41
N ASN A 90 1.92 -2.59 -24.29
CA ASN A 90 2.57 -2.30 -25.57
C ASN A 90 1.54 -1.93 -26.65
N GLU A 91 2.03 -1.55 -27.83
CA GLU A 91 1.23 -1.19 -29.02
C GLU A 91 0.29 -2.32 -29.53
N ASN A 92 0.58 -3.57 -29.15
CA ASN A 92 -0.19 -4.74 -29.51
C ASN A 92 -1.29 -5.08 -28.49
N ASP A 93 -1.59 -4.21 -27.55
CA ASP A 93 -2.54 -4.43 -26.44
C ASP A 93 -2.15 -5.63 -25.57
N GLU A 94 -0.84 -5.79 -25.32
CA GLU A 94 -0.29 -6.81 -24.43
C GLU A 94 0.28 -6.15 -23.19
N VAL A 95 -0.02 -6.72 -22.03
CA VAL A 95 0.48 -6.28 -20.72
C VAL A 95 1.82 -6.96 -20.45
N LEU A 96 2.81 -6.17 -20.03
CA LEU A 96 4.04 -6.70 -19.43
C LEU A 96 3.72 -7.32 -18.09
N LEU A 97 4.20 -8.55 -17.91
CA LEU A 97 4.06 -9.30 -16.66
C LEU A 97 5.43 -9.86 -16.25
N VAL A 98 5.64 -9.90 -14.97
CA VAL A 98 6.72 -10.64 -14.35
C VAL A 98 6.19 -11.94 -13.75
N ARG A 99 7.01 -12.99 -13.78
CA ARG A 99 6.71 -14.25 -13.13
C ARG A 99 7.86 -14.60 -12.21
N GLN A 100 7.56 -14.67 -10.92
CA GLN A 100 8.57 -14.89 -9.89
C GLN A 100 8.08 -15.87 -8.82
N PHE A 101 9.03 -16.48 -8.11
CA PHE A 101 8.75 -17.38 -7.01
C PHE A 101 8.49 -16.59 -5.73
N ARG A 102 7.26 -16.63 -5.23
CA ARG A 102 6.91 -16.00 -3.96
C ARG A 102 7.07 -17.00 -2.81
N TYR A 103 8.18 -16.85 -2.08
CA TYR A 103 8.58 -17.78 -1.01
C TYR A 103 7.48 -18.05 0.03
N PRO A 104 6.67 -17.07 0.50
CA PRO A 104 5.61 -17.34 1.47
C PRO A 104 4.56 -18.33 0.95
N TYR A 105 4.26 -18.30 -0.34
CA TYR A 105 3.26 -19.17 -0.99
C TYR A 105 3.89 -20.45 -1.58
N LYS A 106 5.23 -20.49 -1.73
CA LYS A 106 5.95 -21.57 -2.42
C LYS A 106 5.46 -21.80 -3.87
N GLU A 107 5.07 -20.74 -4.54
CA GLU A 107 4.42 -20.77 -5.84
C GLU A 107 5.04 -19.73 -6.79
N MET A 108 5.09 -20.08 -8.09
CA MET A 108 5.41 -19.12 -9.17
C MET A 108 4.16 -18.32 -9.49
N ILE A 109 4.21 -17.00 -9.33
CA ILE A 109 3.06 -16.10 -9.48
C ILE A 109 3.29 -15.15 -10.66
N TYR A 110 2.25 -14.88 -11.43
CA TYR A 110 2.22 -13.80 -12.41
C TYR A 110 1.76 -12.51 -11.75
N GLU A 111 2.55 -11.46 -11.95
CA GLU A 111 2.35 -10.14 -11.37
C GLU A 111 2.60 -9.04 -12.41
N ILE A 112 2.04 -7.86 -12.22
CA ILE A 112 2.54 -6.64 -12.87
C ILE A 112 3.90 -6.26 -12.27
N PRO A 113 4.81 -5.60 -13.01
CA PRO A 113 6.04 -5.03 -12.45
C PRO A 113 5.75 -4.21 -11.20
N ALA A 114 6.55 -4.42 -10.15
CA ALA A 114 6.27 -3.82 -8.85
C ALA A 114 7.46 -3.92 -7.90
N GLY A 115 7.71 -2.87 -7.14
CA GLY A 115 8.74 -2.91 -6.13
C GLY A 115 8.47 -2.01 -4.93
N LYS A 116 9.39 -2.03 -3.98
CA LYS A 116 9.33 -1.25 -2.74
C LYS A 116 9.82 0.17 -2.98
N LEU A 117 9.29 1.11 -2.21
CA LEU A 117 9.87 2.43 -2.13
C LEU A 117 11.22 2.38 -1.41
N GLU A 118 12.19 3.09 -1.94
CA GLU A 118 13.41 3.43 -1.22
C GLU A 118 13.14 4.57 -0.21
N LYS A 119 14.10 4.81 0.67
CA LYS A 119 13.95 5.86 1.68
C LYS A 119 13.81 7.23 1.01
N ASP A 120 12.74 7.93 1.33
CA ASP A 120 12.42 9.28 0.84
C ASP A 120 12.19 9.34 -0.69
N GLU A 121 11.96 8.21 -1.36
CA GLU A 121 11.74 8.13 -2.80
C GLU A 121 10.30 8.57 -3.17
N ASP A 122 10.19 9.37 -4.23
CA ASP A 122 8.88 9.70 -4.80
C ASP A 122 8.26 8.46 -5.48
N PRO A 123 7.00 8.12 -5.22
CA PRO A 123 6.37 6.92 -5.78
C PRO A 123 6.27 6.90 -7.30
N TYR A 124 6.21 8.05 -7.96
CA TYR A 124 6.20 8.12 -9.41
C TYR A 124 7.57 7.74 -9.99
N ASP A 125 8.64 8.25 -9.37
CA ASP A 125 10.02 7.93 -9.76
C ASP A 125 10.35 6.47 -9.48
N ALA A 126 9.90 5.95 -8.32
CA ALA A 126 10.01 4.52 -7.99
C ALA A 126 9.33 3.65 -9.05
N ALA A 127 8.13 4.02 -9.50
CA ALA A 127 7.42 3.26 -10.52
C ALA A 127 8.15 3.24 -11.88
N LEU A 128 8.80 4.32 -12.27
CA LEU A 128 9.63 4.36 -13.48
C LEU A 128 10.89 3.51 -13.31
N ARG A 129 11.55 3.59 -12.16
CA ARG A 129 12.74 2.80 -11.82
C ARG A 129 12.42 1.30 -11.86
N GLU A 130 11.41 0.85 -11.12
CA GLU A 130 11.03 -0.57 -11.04
C GLU A 130 10.61 -1.15 -12.40
N LEU A 131 9.84 -0.40 -13.19
CA LEU A 131 9.45 -0.82 -14.53
C LEU A 131 10.69 -1.02 -15.44
N HIS A 132 11.68 -0.15 -15.30
CA HIS A 132 12.94 -0.27 -16.04
C HIS A 132 13.80 -1.43 -15.52
N GLU A 133 13.98 -1.55 -14.20
CA GLU A 133 14.83 -2.58 -13.58
C GLU A 133 14.30 -3.98 -13.85
N GLU A 134 13.04 -4.24 -13.59
CA GLU A 134 12.43 -5.55 -13.77
C GLU A 134 12.17 -5.93 -15.24
N CYS A 135 11.83 -4.97 -16.10
CA CYS A 135 11.40 -5.26 -17.48
C CYS A 135 12.24 -4.63 -18.58
N GLY A 136 13.21 -3.78 -18.25
CA GLY A 136 13.92 -2.97 -19.24
C GLY A 136 13.01 -1.97 -19.97
N ALA A 137 11.81 -1.75 -19.47
CA ALA A 137 10.80 -0.91 -20.12
C ALA A 137 10.91 0.54 -19.66
N VAL A 138 10.96 1.47 -20.61
CA VAL A 138 11.05 2.92 -20.38
C VAL A 138 9.81 3.59 -20.97
N CYS A 139 9.09 4.32 -20.13
CA CYS A 139 7.92 5.10 -20.51
C CYS A 139 8.12 6.58 -20.22
N GLU A 140 7.60 7.44 -21.09
CA GLU A 140 7.68 8.90 -20.89
C GLU A 140 6.75 9.38 -19.78
N LYS A 141 5.63 8.66 -19.55
CA LYS A 141 4.59 9.08 -18.62
C LYS A 141 3.87 7.89 -18.00
N LEU A 142 3.56 8.04 -16.72
CA LEU A 142 2.67 7.15 -16.00
C LEU A 142 1.34 7.85 -15.69
N THR A 143 0.25 7.09 -15.77
CA THR A 143 -1.08 7.56 -15.36
C THR A 143 -1.41 6.95 -14.00
N PRO A 144 -1.64 7.73 -12.93
CA PRO A 144 -2.00 7.21 -11.63
C PRO A 144 -3.34 6.45 -11.68
N LEU A 145 -3.38 5.25 -11.09
CA LEU A 145 -4.59 4.47 -10.89
C LEU A 145 -5.09 4.53 -9.44
N GLY A 146 -4.33 5.20 -8.55
CA GLY A 146 -4.65 5.37 -7.14
C GLY A 146 -3.89 4.41 -6.22
N GLU A 147 -4.23 4.45 -4.95
CA GLU A 147 -3.60 3.67 -3.89
C GLU A 147 -4.46 2.47 -3.48
N ILE A 148 -3.80 1.45 -2.95
CA ILE A 148 -4.45 0.30 -2.34
C ILE A 148 -3.77 -0.09 -1.02
N TYR A 149 -4.54 -0.61 -0.10
CA TYR A 149 -4.09 -1.24 1.14
C TYR A 149 -4.26 -2.75 0.98
N PRO A 150 -3.17 -3.50 0.73
CA PRO A 150 -3.29 -4.93 0.42
C PRO A 150 -3.83 -5.75 1.59
N THR A 151 -3.46 -5.37 2.83
CA THR A 151 -3.88 -6.11 4.02
C THR A 151 -4.05 -5.17 5.22
N PRO A 152 -5.09 -4.30 5.23
CA PRO A 152 -5.25 -3.22 6.22
C PRO A 152 -5.52 -3.71 7.65
N GLY A 153 -5.67 -5.01 7.87
CA GLY A 153 -5.95 -5.59 9.18
C GLY A 153 -4.74 -5.59 10.13
N TYR A 154 -3.51 -5.58 9.61
CA TYR A 154 -2.30 -5.63 10.43
C TYR A 154 -1.06 -4.96 9.82
N THR A 155 -1.08 -4.51 8.56
CA THR A 155 0.04 -3.78 7.95
C THR A 155 -0.39 -2.39 7.48
N ASN A 156 0.54 -1.45 7.57
CA ASN A 156 0.40 -0.10 7.05
C ASN A 156 0.90 0.03 5.59
N GLU A 157 1.13 -1.09 4.89
CA GLU A 157 1.58 -1.07 3.50
C GLU A 157 0.60 -0.33 2.59
N ILE A 158 1.13 0.59 1.80
CA ILE A 158 0.42 1.29 0.73
C ILE A 158 1.10 0.95 -0.59
N ILE A 159 0.35 0.40 -1.55
CA ILE A 159 0.84 0.20 -2.91
C ILE A 159 0.18 1.23 -3.84
N ARG A 160 1.00 2.02 -4.54
CA ARG A 160 0.55 3.00 -5.51
C ARG A 160 0.57 2.41 -6.89
N LEU A 161 -0.58 2.40 -7.56
CA LEU A 161 -0.76 1.78 -8.86
C LEU A 161 -0.70 2.82 -9.97
N TYR A 162 -0.01 2.45 -11.04
CA TYR A 162 0.13 3.26 -12.25
C TYR A 162 -0.18 2.45 -13.50
N ALA A 163 -0.60 3.14 -14.57
CA ALA A 163 -0.66 2.60 -15.93
C ALA A 163 0.40 3.28 -16.80
N ALA A 164 1.03 2.51 -17.66
CA ALA A 164 1.98 2.96 -18.66
C ALA A 164 1.60 2.38 -20.03
N GLU A 165 1.92 3.10 -21.09
CA GLU A 165 1.62 2.69 -22.46
C GLU A 165 2.84 2.89 -23.38
N ASN A 166 2.97 2.01 -24.37
CA ASN A 166 3.95 2.09 -25.45
C ASN A 166 5.39 2.26 -24.96
N PRO A 167 5.91 1.33 -24.14
CA PRO A 167 7.26 1.41 -23.64
C PRO A 167 8.27 1.23 -24.79
N THR A 168 9.39 1.91 -24.66
CA THR A 168 10.63 1.52 -25.37
C THR A 168 11.40 0.55 -24.46
N PHE A 169 12.26 -0.28 -25.05
CA PHE A 169 12.97 -1.31 -24.31
C PHE A 169 14.48 -1.09 -24.34
N THR A 170 15.09 -1.27 -23.18
CA THR A 170 16.53 -1.27 -22.96
C THR A 170 16.94 -2.56 -22.25
N GLU A 171 18.15 -2.65 -21.77
CA GLU A 171 18.62 -3.79 -20.98
C GLU A 171 17.99 -3.77 -19.59
N GLN A 172 17.51 -4.94 -19.14
CA GLN A 172 17.00 -5.18 -17.79
C GLN A 172 18.13 -5.09 -16.76
N LYS A 173 17.84 -4.61 -15.56
CA LYS A 173 18.82 -4.44 -14.48
C LYS A 173 18.26 -4.92 -13.15
N LEU A 174 18.16 -6.25 -13.00
CA LEU A 174 17.70 -6.86 -11.76
C LEU A 174 18.73 -6.71 -10.64
N ASP A 175 18.23 -6.64 -9.43
CA ASP A 175 19.05 -6.77 -8.23
C ASP A 175 19.65 -8.19 -8.13
N ASP A 176 20.75 -8.35 -7.41
CA ASP A 176 21.50 -9.62 -7.32
C ASP A 176 20.67 -10.77 -6.72
N ASP A 177 19.63 -10.47 -5.95
CA ASP A 177 18.72 -11.43 -5.33
C ASP A 177 17.35 -11.53 -6.02
N GLU A 178 17.16 -10.85 -7.15
CA GLU A 178 15.93 -10.90 -7.95
C GLU A 178 16.02 -11.92 -9.09
N PHE A 179 15.10 -12.85 -9.09
CA PHE A 179 14.97 -13.90 -10.12
C PHE A 179 13.55 -13.92 -10.66
N LEU A 180 13.33 -13.27 -11.79
CA LEU A 180 12.02 -13.19 -12.44
C LEU A 180 12.12 -13.42 -13.95
N GLN A 181 10.98 -13.78 -14.55
CA GLN A 181 10.83 -13.93 -16.00
C GLN A 181 9.84 -12.87 -16.49
N VAL A 182 10.28 -12.07 -17.46
CA VAL A 182 9.40 -11.13 -18.14
C VAL A 182 8.65 -11.83 -19.27
N SER A 183 7.38 -11.54 -19.40
CA SER A 183 6.51 -12.03 -20.48
C SER A 183 5.45 -10.99 -20.82
N THR A 184 4.77 -11.18 -21.94
CA THR A 184 3.61 -10.38 -22.31
C THR A 184 2.36 -11.24 -22.41
N MET A 185 1.21 -10.65 -22.17
CA MET A 185 -0.09 -11.29 -22.31
C MET A 185 -1.12 -10.29 -22.87
N LYS A 186 -1.95 -10.71 -23.82
CA LYS A 186 -3.07 -9.88 -24.31
C LYS A 186 -3.92 -9.41 -23.13
N PHE A 187 -4.25 -8.11 -23.11
CA PHE A 187 -5.05 -7.53 -22.03
C PHE A 187 -6.38 -8.27 -21.82
N SER A 188 -7.06 -8.65 -22.89
CA SER A 188 -8.30 -9.44 -22.82
C SER A 188 -8.12 -10.81 -22.18
N THR A 189 -7.01 -11.49 -22.46
CA THR A 189 -6.65 -12.78 -21.84
C THR A 189 -6.35 -12.59 -20.36
N LEU A 190 -5.59 -11.55 -19.99
CA LEU A 190 -5.29 -11.23 -18.59
C LEU A 190 -6.57 -10.93 -17.81
N CYS A 191 -7.51 -10.16 -18.39
CA CYS A 191 -8.83 -9.94 -17.79
C CYS A 191 -9.59 -11.25 -17.55
N ALA A 192 -9.55 -12.18 -18.50
CA ALA A 192 -10.20 -13.48 -18.33
C ALA A 192 -9.56 -14.31 -17.20
N LYS A 193 -8.23 -14.30 -17.10
CA LYS A 193 -7.49 -15.00 -16.03
C LYS A 193 -7.70 -14.38 -14.65
N VAL A 194 -7.87 -13.07 -14.57
CA VAL A 194 -8.29 -12.39 -13.33
C VAL A 194 -9.68 -12.87 -12.91
N MET A 195 -10.64 -12.90 -13.85
CA MET A 195 -12.01 -13.30 -13.56
C MET A 195 -12.16 -14.79 -13.23
N SER A 196 -11.30 -15.64 -13.76
CA SER A 196 -11.28 -17.08 -13.44
C SER A 196 -10.57 -17.40 -12.11
N GLY A 197 -9.87 -16.43 -11.49
CA GLY A 197 -9.07 -16.64 -10.27
C GLY A 197 -7.70 -17.29 -10.55
N GLU A 198 -7.27 -17.39 -11.79
CA GLU A 198 -5.92 -17.87 -12.12
C GLU A 198 -4.83 -16.85 -11.74
N ILE A 199 -5.11 -15.56 -11.88
CA ILE A 199 -4.28 -14.48 -11.32
C ILE A 199 -4.74 -14.25 -9.89
N LYS A 200 -3.81 -14.40 -8.94
CA LYS A 200 -4.07 -14.31 -7.50
C LYS A 200 -3.50 -13.06 -6.85
N ASP A 201 -2.53 -12.40 -7.49
CA ASP A 201 -1.88 -11.22 -6.96
C ASP A 201 -2.83 -10.00 -6.93
N ALA A 202 -3.05 -9.45 -5.74
CA ALA A 202 -4.04 -8.41 -5.51
C ALA A 202 -3.78 -7.12 -6.30
N LYS A 203 -2.52 -6.64 -6.34
CA LYS A 203 -2.16 -5.42 -7.09
C LYS A 203 -2.42 -5.58 -8.58
N THR A 204 -2.11 -6.76 -9.15
CA THR A 204 -2.36 -7.10 -10.55
C THR A 204 -3.86 -7.12 -10.85
N ILE A 205 -4.65 -7.82 -10.02
CA ILE A 205 -6.11 -7.88 -10.18
C ILE A 205 -6.71 -6.48 -10.18
N ILE A 206 -6.35 -5.65 -9.21
CA ILE A 206 -6.91 -4.31 -9.05
C ILE A 206 -6.48 -3.40 -10.20
N ALA A 207 -5.20 -3.42 -10.61
CA ALA A 207 -4.71 -2.62 -11.73
C ALA A 207 -5.42 -2.98 -13.05
N VAL A 208 -5.56 -4.28 -13.33
CA VAL A 208 -6.29 -4.78 -14.52
C VAL A 208 -7.74 -4.32 -14.52
N MET A 209 -8.44 -4.44 -13.39
CA MET A 209 -9.85 -4.05 -13.29
C MET A 209 -10.03 -2.53 -13.40
N LYS A 210 -9.16 -1.73 -12.77
CA LYS A 210 -9.19 -0.27 -12.89
C LYS A 210 -8.93 0.19 -14.33
N LEU A 211 -7.91 -0.38 -14.98
CA LEU A 211 -7.59 -0.04 -16.37
C LEU A 211 -8.72 -0.45 -17.33
N LYS A 212 -9.31 -1.63 -17.13
CA LYS A 212 -10.47 -2.09 -17.92
C LYS A 212 -11.63 -1.10 -17.85
N GLU A 213 -11.95 -0.61 -16.65
CA GLU A 213 -13.05 0.35 -16.48
C GLU A 213 -12.72 1.72 -17.10
N LEU A 214 -11.47 2.17 -16.99
CA LEU A 214 -11.03 3.43 -17.62
C LEU A 214 -11.09 3.37 -19.15
N ARG A 215 -10.79 2.22 -19.75
CA ARG A 215 -10.85 2.02 -21.22
C ARG A 215 -12.28 1.83 -21.78
N ASN A 216 -13.26 1.60 -20.92
CA ASN A 216 -14.66 1.48 -21.31
C ASN A 216 -15.41 2.83 -21.25
N LYS A 217 -14.77 3.91 -20.82
CA LYS A 217 -15.32 5.27 -20.82
C LYS A 217 -14.95 6.02 -22.08
#